data_4d183e2a34572c32815e204d1ab09ae4
#
_entry.id   4d183e2a34572c32815e204d1ab09ae4
#
_cell.length_a   1.000
_cell.length_b   1.000
_cell.length_c   1.000
_cell.angle_alpha   90.00
_cell.angle_beta   90.00
_cell.angle_gamma   90.00
#
_symmetry.space_group_name_H-M   'P 1'
#
loop_
_entity.id
_entity.type
_entity.pdbx_description
1 polymer ?
#
loop_
_entity_poly.entity_id
_entity_poly.type
_entity_poly.pdbx_seq_one_letter_code
_entity_poly.pdbx_strand_id
1 'polypeptide(L)'
;LVDRAKTLIKRYFDDKGFKNADVIITQRDDPEKKNEVIVNIDIDKKEKVKVHQITIVGNEALTTKKLKRVMKKTNEKGKLLNLFRTKKFIEDNYEADKQLIIDKYNELGYRDAIIVTDSIKPYDDRTVDIFMQIEEGQKYYLRNVTWVGNTLYPSEQLNFLLQMKKGDVYNQKLLEERTMTDDDAIGNLYYNNGYL
;
A
#
# COMPACT_ATOMS: atom_id res chain seq x y z
N LEU A 1 26.60 -7.41 16.67
CA LEU A 1 25.64 -8.54 16.79
C LEU A 1 24.44 -8.10 17.65
N VAL A 2 24.68 -7.51 18.82
CA VAL A 2 23.64 -7.00 19.75
C VAL A 2 22.76 -5.94 19.09
N ASP A 3 23.35 -4.95 18.39
CA ASP A 3 22.59 -3.89 17.72
C ASP A 3 21.67 -4.44 16.61
N ARG A 4 22.16 -5.42 15.86
CA ARG A 4 21.34 -6.10 14.85
C ARG A 4 20.15 -6.84 15.48
N ALA A 5 20.38 -7.54 16.59
CA ALA A 5 19.31 -8.22 17.33
C ALA A 5 18.29 -7.23 17.86
N LYS A 6 18.74 -6.11 18.45
CA LYS A 6 17.89 -5.01 18.93
C LYS A 6 17.02 -4.44 17.80
N THR A 7 17.61 -4.19 16.62
CA THR A 7 16.89 -3.69 15.44
C THR A 7 15.83 -4.67 14.97
N LEU A 8 16.15 -5.97 14.88
CA LEU A 8 15.19 -7.00 14.46
C LEU A 8 14.02 -7.14 15.43
N ILE A 9 14.31 -7.10 16.74
CA ILE A 9 13.27 -7.16 17.77
C ILE A 9 12.37 -5.92 17.70
N LYS A 10 12.93 -4.72 17.56
CA LYS A 10 12.14 -3.49 17.39
C LYS A 10 11.25 -3.57 16.16
N ARG A 11 11.78 -3.99 15.00
CA ARG A 11 11.00 -4.17 13.77
C ARG A 11 9.85 -5.14 13.95
N TYR A 12 10.08 -6.28 14.64
CA TYR A 12 9.00 -7.23 14.95
C TYR A 12 7.84 -6.57 15.73
N PHE A 13 8.16 -5.69 16.69
CA PHE A 13 7.13 -5.00 17.46
C PHE A 13 6.45 -3.88 16.65
N ASP A 14 7.19 -3.18 15.78
CA ASP A 14 6.63 -2.20 14.83
C ASP A 14 5.57 -2.85 13.93
N ASP A 15 5.87 -4.00 13.34
CA ASP A 15 4.94 -4.79 12.50
C ASP A 15 3.67 -5.20 13.27
N LYS A 16 3.73 -5.25 14.59
CA LYS A 16 2.58 -5.50 15.48
C LYS A 16 1.87 -4.22 15.93
N GLY A 17 2.39 -3.04 15.52
CA GLY A 17 1.84 -1.72 15.87
C GLY A 17 2.35 -1.14 17.20
N PHE A 18 3.45 -1.67 17.75
CA PHE A 18 4.10 -1.17 18.97
C PHE A 18 5.33 -0.31 18.58
N LYS A 19 5.10 0.80 17.90
CA LYS A 19 6.13 1.66 17.32
C LYS A 19 7.13 2.23 18.36
N ASN A 20 6.71 2.35 19.60
CA ASN A 20 7.52 2.90 20.70
C ASN A 20 8.16 1.83 21.58
N ALA A 21 8.30 0.60 21.10
CA ALA A 21 8.90 -0.48 21.86
C ALA A 21 10.37 -0.17 22.21
N ASP A 22 10.70 -0.31 23.49
CA ASP A 22 12.08 -0.24 23.97
C ASP A 22 12.65 -1.64 24.14
N VAL A 23 13.88 -1.82 23.64
CA VAL A 23 14.62 -3.08 23.75
C VAL A 23 16.00 -2.78 24.33
N ILE A 24 16.30 -3.36 25.48
CA ILE A 24 17.59 -3.26 26.14
C ILE A 24 18.22 -4.65 26.15
N ILE A 25 19.43 -4.76 25.60
CA ILE A 25 20.20 -6.01 25.59
C ILE A 25 21.48 -5.75 26.37
N THR A 26 21.68 -6.50 27.44
CA THR A 26 22.88 -6.45 28.26
C THR A 26 23.61 -7.77 28.24
N GLN A 27 24.93 -7.71 28.23
CA GLN A 27 25.81 -8.88 28.29
C GLN A 27 26.72 -8.77 29.49
N ARG A 28 26.93 -9.88 30.17
CA ARG A 28 27.94 -10.00 31.24
C ARG A 28 28.52 -11.40 31.23
N ASP A 29 29.76 -11.54 31.68
CA ASP A 29 30.37 -12.82 31.86
C ASP A 29 29.64 -13.63 32.96
N ASP A 30 29.55 -14.95 32.78
CA ASP A 30 28.99 -15.83 33.80
C ASP A 30 29.98 -15.96 34.97
N PRO A 31 29.59 -15.54 36.19
CA PRO A 31 30.49 -15.66 37.35
C PRO A 31 30.77 -17.11 37.77
N GLU A 32 29.91 -18.05 37.37
CA GLU A 32 30.04 -19.46 37.79
C GLU A 32 30.72 -20.33 36.74
N LYS A 33 30.76 -19.86 35.47
CA LYS A 33 31.27 -20.67 34.36
C LYS A 33 32.22 -19.87 33.46
N LYS A 34 33.40 -20.42 33.31
CA LYS A 34 34.47 -19.83 32.50
C LYS A 34 34.13 -19.90 31.00
N ASN A 35 34.28 -18.80 30.27
CA ASN A 35 33.97 -18.66 28.83
C ASN A 35 32.47 -18.74 28.47
N GLU A 36 31.57 -18.55 29.41
CA GLU A 36 30.14 -18.39 29.16
C GLU A 36 29.70 -16.95 29.40
N VAL A 37 28.67 -16.49 28.67
CA VAL A 37 28.13 -15.13 28.76
C VAL A 37 26.63 -15.19 29.02
N ILE A 38 26.18 -14.44 29.98
CA ILE A 38 24.74 -14.26 30.24
C ILE A 38 24.27 -13.06 29.42
N VAL A 39 23.25 -13.29 28.58
CA VAL A 39 22.59 -12.24 27.81
C VAL A 39 21.19 -12.03 28.37
N ASN A 40 20.92 -10.81 28.85
CA ASN A 40 19.59 -10.40 29.28
C ASN A 40 18.97 -9.50 28.20
N ILE A 41 17.72 -9.81 27.84
CA ILE A 41 16.94 -9.03 26.86
C ILE A 41 15.69 -8.53 27.56
N ASP A 42 15.66 -7.22 27.84
CA ASP A 42 14.50 -6.54 28.40
C ASP A 42 13.70 -5.88 27.29
N ILE A 43 12.38 -6.13 27.26
CA ILE A 43 11.48 -5.59 26.23
C ILE A 43 10.29 -4.92 26.90
N ASP A 44 10.24 -3.58 26.79
CA ASP A 44 9.04 -2.81 27.09
C ASP A 44 8.35 -2.45 25.77
N LYS A 45 7.33 -3.21 25.39
CA LYS A 45 6.61 -3.02 24.12
C LYS A 45 5.77 -1.76 24.06
N LYS A 46 5.55 -1.06 25.21
CA LYS A 46 4.66 0.09 25.30
C LYS A 46 3.25 -0.21 24.73
N GLU A 47 2.44 0.83 24.45
CA GLU A 47 1.13 0.69 23.84
C GLU A 47 1.20 0.76 22.31
N LYS A 48 0.17 0.20 21.65
CA LYS A 48 0.03 0.32 20.20
C LYS A 48 -0.27 1.75 19.80
N VAL A 49 0.51 2.26 18.86
CA VAL A 49 0.26 3.58 18.25
C VAL A 49 -0.96 3.50 17.31
N LYS A 50 -1.83 4.51 17.37
CA LYS A 50 -3.05 4.64 16.55
C LYS A 50 -2.94 5.89 15.69
N VAL A 51 -3.76 5.96 14.65
CA VAL A 51 -3.88 7.18 13.83
C VAL A 51 -4.88 8.13 14.46
N HIS A 52 -4.44 9.35 14.79
CA HIS A 52 -5.31 10.43 15.27
C HIS A 52 -6.04 11.06 14.09
N GLN A 53 -5.29 11.59 13.11
CA GLN A 53 -5.85 12.28 11.95
C GLN A 53 -5.05 11.96 10.68
N ILE A 54 -5.74 11.93 9.53
CA ILE A 54 -5.14 11.85 8.20
C ILE A 54 -5.54 13.12 7.45
N THR A 55 -4.57 13.92 7.04
CA THR A 55 -4.76 15.11 6.23
C THR A 55 -4.26 14.84 4.82
N ILE A 56 -5.12 15.03 3.83
CA ILE A 56 -4.79 14.86 2.41
C ILE A 56 -5.06 16.19 1.72
N VAL A 57 -4.10 16.66 0.93
CA VAL A 57 -4.18 17.91 0.15
C VAL A 57 -3.83 17.65 -1.31
N GLY A 58 -4.24 18.57 -2.22
CA GLY A 58 -4.01 18.44 -3.66
C GLY A 58 -4.97 17.48 -4.37
N ASN A 59 -5.94 16.93 -3.65
CA ASN A 59 -6.95 16.02 -4.17
C ASN A 59 -8.21 16.76 -4.62
N GLU A 60 -8.26 17.22 -5.87
CA GLU A 60 -9.39 17.94 -6.45
C GLU A 60 -10.45 17.01 -7.06
N ALA A 61 -10.02 16.00 -7.83
CA ALA A 61 -10.90 15.05 -8.50
C ALA A 61 -11.56 14.05 -7.54
N LEU A 62 -10.91 13.76 -6.42
CA LEU A 62 -11.41 12.84 -5.39
C LEU A 62 -11.49 13.54 -4.03
N THR A 63 -12.64 13.44 -3.38
CA THR A 63 -12.78 13.99 -2.02
C THR A 63 -11.90 13.23 -1.02
N THR A 64 -11.37 13.95 -0.04
CA THR A 64 -10.60 13.34 1.08
C THR A 64 -11.35 12.18 1.74
N LYS A 65 -12.68 12.28 1.88
CA LYS A 65 -13.53 11.22 2.42
C LYS A 65 -13.48 9.94 1.56
N LYS A 66 -13.45 10.09 0.22
CA LYS A 66 -13.37 8.96 -0.71
C LYS A 66 -11.99 8.31 -0.64
N LEU A 67 -10.92 9.10 -0.61
CA LEU A 67 -9.55 8.62 -0.44
C LEU A 67 -9.35 7.87 0.87
N LYS A 68 -9.82 8.42 2.01
CA LYS A 68 -9.80 7.72 3.30
C LYS A 68 -10.57 6.39 3.31
N ARG A 69 -11.60 6.23 2.47
CA ARG A 69 -12.32 4.95 2.32
C ARG A 69 -11.52 3.92 1.51
N VAL A 70 -10.72 4.38 0.56
CA VAL A 70 -9.82 3.54 -0.24
C VAL A 70 -8.73 2.94 0.65
N MET A 71 -8.24 3.69 1.62
CA MET A 71 -7.31 3.20 2.64
C MET A 71 -7.99 2.14 3.50
N LYS A 72 -7.61 0.88 3.34
CA LYS A 72 -8.29 -0.27 3.99
C LYS A 72 -7.74 -0.57 5.38
N LYS A 73 -6.45 -0.35 5.59
CA LYS A 73 -5.72 -0.79 6.77
C LYS A 73 -5.32 0.35 7.71
N THR A 74 -5.19 1.59 7.20
CA THR A 74 -4.82 2.78 7.96
C THR A 74 -6.05 3.65 8.18
N ASN A 75 -6.54 3.72 9.42
CA ASN A 75 -7.81 4.39 9.73
C ASN A 75 -7.73 5.24 10.99
N GLU A 76 -8.39 6.40 10.97
CA GLU A 76 -8.46 7.33 12.10
C GLU A 76 -9.19 6.72 13.30
N LYS A 77 -8.66 7.00 14.49
CA LYS A 77 -9.28 6.68 15.78
C LYS A 77 -10.57 7.48 15.97
N GLY A 78 -11.59 6.87 16.61
CA GLY A 78 -12.80 7.59 17.05
C GLY A 78 -13.84 7.91 15.99
N LYS A 79 -13.63 7.58 14.72
CA LYS A 79 -14.64 7.76 13.68
C LYS A 79 -15.66 6.61 13.72
N LEU A 80 -16.96 6.94 13.77
CA LEU A 80 -18.05 5.97 13.85
C LEU A 80 -18.01 4.96 12.69
N LEU A 81 -17.64 5.42 11.49
CA LEU A 81 -17.49 4.59 10.28
C LEU A 81 -16.34 3.57 10.37
N ASN A 82 -15.44 3.72 11.34
CA ASN A 82 -14.26 2.87 11.52
C ASN A 82 -14.41 1.91 12.72
N LEU A 83 -15.62 1.65 13.22
CA LEU A 83 -15.84 0.81 14.40
C LEU A 83 -15.22 -0.59 14.28
N PHE A 84 -15.27 -1.19 13.10
CA PHE A 84 -14.76 -2.54 12.82
C PHE A 84 -13.41 -2.53 12.07
N ARG A 85 -12.79 -1.37 11.86
CA ARG A 85 -11.52 -1.25 11.14
C ARG A 85 -10.34 -1.16 12.11
N THR A 86 -9.18 -1.66 11.66
CA THR A 86 -7.92 -1.54 12.40
C THR A 86 -7.55 -0.06 12.53
N LYS A 87 -7.27 0.38 13.75
CA LYS A 87 -6.90 1.78 14.07
C LYS A 87 -5.42 1.91 14.48
N LYS A 88 -4.71 0.78 14.64
CA LYS A 88 -3.28 0.78 14.89
C LYS A 88 -2.54 1.22 13.64
N PHE A 89 -1.51 2.04 13.82
CA PHE A 89 -0.60 2.42 12.76
C PHE A 89 0.44 1.30 12.57
N ILE A 90 0.57 0.82 11.34
CA ILE A 90 1.61 -0.11 10.88
C ILE A 90 2.13 0.44 9.56
N GLU A 91 3.43 0.65 9.44
CA GLU A 91 4.05 1.32 8.31
C GLU A 91 3.80 0.58 6.98
N ASP A 92 4.01 -0.74 6.93
CA ASP A 92 3.73 -1.55 5.74
C ASP A 92 2.27 -1.47 5.28
N ASN A 93 1.33 -1.36 6.23
CA ASN A 93 -0.08 -1.18 5.90
C ASN A 93 -0.36 0.20 5.31
N TYR A 94 0.34 1.23 5.79
CA TYR A 94 0.24 2.58 5.28
C TYR A 94 0.82 2.67 3.87
N GLU A 95 1.98 2.06 3.62
CA GLU A 95 2.56 1.98 2.27
C GLU A 95 1.61 1.29 1.28
N ALA A 96 1.01 0.16 1.68
CA ALA A 96 0.01 -0.52 0.86
C ALA A 96 -1.24 0.35 0.61
N ASP A 97 -1.68 1.13 1.59
CA ASP A 97 -2.82 2.04 1.44
C ASP A 97 -2.49 3.25 0.55
N LYS A 98 -1.25 3.74 0.52
CA LYS A 98 -0.78 4.75 -0.45
C LYS A 98 -0.90 4.23 -1.87
N GLN A 99 -0.49 2.98 -2.11
CA GLN A 99 -0.62 2.36 -3.43
C GLN A 99 -2.10 2.26 -3.86
N LEU A 100 -3.01 1.87 -2.96
CA LEU A 100 -4.44 1.84 -3.26
C LEU A 100 -5.01 3.21 -3.65
N ILE A 101 -4.48 4.29 -3.09
CA ILE A 101 -4.85 5.66 -3.50
C ILE A 101 -4.43 5.92 -4.94
N ILE A 102 -3.19 5.61 -5.31
CA ILE A 102 -2.68 5.79 -6.68
C ILE A 102 -3.45 4.91 -7.66
N ASP A 103 -3.68 3.63 -7.33
CA ASP A 103 -4.50 2.72 -8.14
C ASP A 103 -5.89 3.31 -8.38
N LYS A 104 -6.48 3.96 -7.36
CA LYS A 104 -7.80 4.60 -7.51
C LYS A 104 -7.79 5.79 -8.46
N TYR A 105 -6.73 6.57 -8.49
CA TYR A 105 -6.55 7.63 -9.48
C TYR A 105 -6.35 7.06 -10.89
N ASN A 106 -5.54 6.01 -11.02
CA ASN A 106 -5.30 5.33 -12.30
C ASN A 106 -6.61 4.74 -12.88
N GLU A 107 -7.47 4.13 -12.04
CA GLU A 107 -8.80 3.66 -12.45
C GLU A 107 -9.68 4.79 -13.04
N LEU A 108 -9.46 6.03 -12.62
CA LEU A 108 -10.21 7.19 -13.06
C LEU A 108 -9.55 7.98 -14.19
N GLY A 109 -8.45 7.47 -14.72
CA GLY A 109 -7.72 8.06 -15.83
C GLY A 109 -6.60 9.03 -15.44
N TYR A 110 -6.34 9.21 -14.18
CA TYR A 110 -5.22 10.05 -13.69
C TYR A 110 -3.95 9.20 -13.61
N ARG A 111 -3.42 8.84 -14.75
CA ARG A 111 -2.27 7.93 -14.90
C ARG A 111 -1.01 8.43 -14.20
N ASP A 112 -0.82 9.74 -14.19
CA ASP A 112 0.38 10.38 -13.66
C ASP A 112 0.22 10.85 -12.21
N ALA A 113 -0.85 10.40 -11.53
CA ALA A 113 -1.09 10.73 -10.13
C ALA A 113 0.01 10.17 -9.23
N ILE A 114 0.53 11.04 -8.36
CA ILE A 114 1.60 10.68 -7.42
C ILE A 114 1.34 11.28 -6.03
N ILE A 115 1.89 10.64 -5.02
CA ILE A 115 2.04 11.23 -3.69
C ILE A 115 3.40 11.91 -3.65
N VAL A 116 3.41 13.26 -3.69
CA VAL A 116 4.63 14.07 -3.77
C VAL A 116 5.40 14.05 -2.47
N THR A 117 4.67 14.11 -1.37
CA THR A 117 5.23 14.05 -0.03
C THR A 117 4.21 13.50 0.95
N ASP A 118 4.72 12.80 1.94
CA ASP A 118 3.95 12.39 3.11
C ASP A 118 4.79 12.51 4.37
N SER A 119 4.14 12.63 5.51
CA SER A 119 4.80 12.64 6.79
C SER A 119 3.92 12.04 7.89
N ILE A 120 4.59 11.40 8.85
CA ILE A 120 3.97 10.83 10.03
C ILE A 120 4.60 11.53 11.23
N LYS A 121 3.79 12.24 12.01
CA LYS A 121 4.26 12.98 13.17
C LYS A 121 3.55 12.50 14.44
N PRO A 122 4.25 12.33 15.56
CA PRO A 122 3.62 12.10 16.84
C PRO A 122 2.64 13.24 17.16
N TYR A 123 1.40 12.88 17.52
CA TYR A 123 0.42 13.80 18.07
C TYR A 123 0.46 13.74 19.61
N ASP A 124 0.50 12.55 20.16
CA ASP A 124 0.71 12.24 21.57
C ASP A 124 1.50 10.91 21.72
N ASP A 125 1.69 10.43 22.94
CA ASP A 125 2.46 9.19 23.23
C ASP A 125 1.86 7.93 22.58
N ARG A 126 0.61 7.98 22.11
CA ARG A 126 -0.16 6.84 21.62
C ARG A 126 -0.76 7.03 20.24
N THR A 127 -0.59 8.23 19.66
CA THR A 127 -1.19 8.55 18.37
C THR A 127 -0.27 9.34 17.47
N VAL A 128 -0.49 9.20 16.15
CA VAL A 128 0.22 9.92 15.11
C VAL A 128 -0.76 10.65 14.19
N ASP A 129 -0.32 11.80 13.68
CA ASP A 129 -0.93 12.49 12.56
C ASP A 129 -0.20 12.12 11.27
N ILE A 130 -1.00 11.86 10.23
CA ILE A 130 -0.52 11.57 8.89
C ILE A 130 -0.89 12.74 7.99
N PHE A 131 0.10 13.28 7.28
CA PHE A 131 -0.09 14.25 6.22
C PHE A 131 0.33 13.63 4.89
N MET A 132 -0.43 13.93 3.83
CA MET A 132 -0.17 13.45 2.47
C MET A 132 -0.52 14.55 1.47
N GLN A 133 0.38 14.81 0.53
CA GLN A 133 0.16 15.72 -0.59
C GLN A 133 0.14 14.93 -1.89
N ILE A 134 -0.90 15.13 -2.69
CA ILE A 134 -1.14 14.44 -3.96
C ILE A 134 -1.02 15.47 -5.09
N GLU A 135 -0.37 15.07 -6.18
CA GLU A 135 -0.49 15.67 -7.50
C GLU A 135 -1.23 14.70 -8.40
N GLU A 136 -2.42 15.10 -8.86
CA GLU A 136 -3.31 14.23 -9.64
C GLU A 136 -2.88 14.10 -11.11
N GLY A 137 -2.19 15.11 -11.63
CA GLY A 137 -1.84 15.19 -13.06
C GLY A 137 -3.07 15.43 -13.95
N GLN A 138 -2.93 15.09 -15.23
CA GLN A 138 -4.00 15.22 -16.23
C GLN A 138 -4.82 13.95 -16.35
N LYS A 139 -6.09 14.10 -16.69
CA LYS A 139 -6.96 12.96 -16.98
C LYS A 139 -6.77 12.50 -18.42
N TYR A 140 -6.48 11.22 -18.61
CA TYR A 140 -6.23 10.60 -19.91
C TYR A 140 -7.45 9.85 -20.42
N TYR A 141 -7.58 9.86 -21.74
CA TYR A 141 -8.62 9.14 -22.47
C TYR A 141 -8.00 8.25 -23.54
N LEU A 142 -8.61 7.11 -23.79
CA LEU A 142 -8.16 6.18 -24.81
C LEU A 142 -8.39 6.75 -26.21
N ARG A 143 -7.30 7.01 -26.94
CA ARG A 143 -7.41 7.52 -28.31
C ARG A 143 -7.74 6.42 -29.30
N ASN A 144 -7.06 5.30 -29.19
CA ASN A 144 -7.22 4.16 -30.11
C ASN A 144 -6.62 2.88 -29.48
N VAL A 145 -7.12 1.75 -29.93
CA VAL A 145 -6.52 0.43 -29.72
C VAL A 145 -6.22 -0.18 -31.07
N THR A 146 -5.00 -0.60 -31.29
CA THR A 146 -4.57 -1.25 -32.52
C THR A 146 -3.91 -2.58 -32.18
N TRP A 147 -4.41 -3.65 -32.77
CA TRP A 147 -3.83 -4.98 -32.63
C TRP A 147 -2.86 -5.23 -33.79
N VAL A 148 -1.68 -5.73 -33.48
CA VAL A 148 -0.65 -6.05 -34.46
C VAL A 148 -0.21 -7.49 -34.27
N GLY A 149 -0.17 -8.27 -35.37
CA GLY A 149 0.22 -9.67 -35.31
C GLY A 149 -0.89 -10.63 -34.82
N ASN A 150 -2.11 -10.16 -34.67
CA ASN A 150 -3.27 -10.94 -34.18
C ASN A 150 -3.88 -11.84 -35.26
N THR A 151 -3.06 -12.71 -35.88
CA THR A 151 -3.49 -13.56 -36.99
C THR A 151 -4.49 -14.66 -36.59
N LEU A 152 -4.53 -15.04 -35.33
CA LEU A 152 -5.39 -16.10 -34.80
C LEU A 152 -6.76 -15.61 -34.40
N TYR A 153 -6.82 -14.42 -33.80
CA TYR A 153 -8.04 -13.85 -33.26
C TYR A 153 -8.33 -12.52 -33.96
N PRO A 154 -9.50 -12.31 -34.54
CA PRO A 154 -9.84 -11.06 -35.18
C PRO A 154 -9.91 -9.92 -34.18
N SER A 155 -9.59 -8.69 -34.64
CA SER A 155 -9.55 -7.49 -33.80
C SER A 155 -10.88 -7.23 -33.08
N GLU A 156 -12.00 -7.60 -33.67
CA GLU A 156 -13.34 -7.47 -33.07
C GLU A 156 -13.47 -8.29 -31.79
N GLN A 157 -12.98 -9.55 -31.82
CA GLN A 157 -12.99 -10.44 -30.66
C GLN A 157 -12.07 -9.90 -29.54
N LEU A 158 -10.88 -9.44 -29.90
CA LEU A 158 -9.94 -8.86 -28.94
C LEU A 158 -10.48 -7.57 -28.32
N ASN A 159 -11.13 -6.71 -29.13
CA ASN A 159 -11.79 -5.50 -28.62
C ASN A 159 -12.96 -5.84 -27.68
N PHE A 160 -13.72 -6.88 -27.97
CA PHE A 160 -14.80 -7.35 -27.10
C PHE A 160 -14.29 -7.81 -25.75
N LEU A 161 -13.17 -8.56 -25.72
CA LEU A 161 -12.52 -9.02 -24.48
C LEU A 161 -11.88 -7.86 -23.71
N LEU A 162 -11.29 -6.91 -24.41
CA LEU A 162 -10.63 -5.77 -23.80
C LEU A 162 -11.61 -4.86 -23.03
N GLN A 163 -12.85 -4.77 -23.47
CA GLN A 163 -13.90 -3.92 -22.87
C GLN A 163 -13.54 -2.43 -22.76
N MET A 164 -12.64 -1.95 -23.61
CA MET A 164 -12.24 -0.55 -23.71
C MET A 164 -12.31 -0.11 -25.16
N LYS A 165 -12.82 1.11 -25.39
CA LYS A 165 -12.97 1.68 -26.72
C LYS A 165 -12.48 3.11 -26.79
N LYS A 166 -12.30 3.60 -28.01
CA LYS A 166 -11.95 5.01 -28.28
C LYS A 166 -12.89 5.97 -27.54
N GLY A 167 -12.32 6.92 -26.80
CA GLY A 167 -13.01 7.95 -26.02
C GLY A 167 -13.29 7.56 -24.59
N ASP A 168 -13.12 6.29 -24.20
CA ASP A 168 -13.22 5.88 -22.80
C ASP A 168 -12.12 6.52 -21.96
N VAL A 169 -12.36 6.68 -20.68
CA VAL A 169 -11.33 7.06 -19.73
C VAL A 169 -10.26 5.99 -19.72
N TYR A 170 -8.98 6.37 -19.81
CA TYR A 170 -7.88 5.43 -19.73
C TYR A 170 -7.82 4.81 -18.33
N ASN A 171 -8.20 3.56 -18.22
CA ASN A 171 -8.17 2.79 -16.99
C ASN A 171 -7.05 1.75 -17.10
N GLN A 172 -5.89 2.09 -16.54
CA GLN A 172 -4.70 1.22 -16.57
C GLN A 172 -4.95 -0.14 -15.90
N LYS A 173 -5.66 -0.16 -14.79
CA LYS A 173 -5.99 -1.38 -14.07
C LYS A 173 -6.84 -2.32 -14.94
N LEU A 174 -7.92 -1.78 -15.55
CA LEU A 174 -8.78 -2.55 -16.44
C LEU A 174 -7.99 -3.09 -17.65
N LEU A 175 -7.09 -2.26 -18.21
CA LEU A 175 -6.22 -2.69 -19.32
C LEU A 175 -5.36 -3.90 -18.90
N GLU A 176 -4.74 -3.84 -17.73
CA GLU A 176 -3.90 -4.91 -17.20
C GLU A 176 -4.72 -6.17 -16.88
N GLU A 177 -5.87 -6.01 -16.21
CA GLU A 177 -6.80 -7.10 -15.93
C GLU A 177 -7.21 -7.82 -17.23
N ARG A 178 -7.70 -7.10 -18.21
CA ARG A 178 -8.19 -7.68 -19.47
C ARG A 178 -7.10 -8.22 -20.40
N THR A 179 -5.86 -7.74 -20.25
CA THR A 179 -4.76 -8.24 -21.09
C THR A 179 -3.96 -9.36 -20.44
N MET A 180 -3.83 -9.38 -19.09
CA MET A 180 -2.86 -10.24 -18.41
C MET A 180 -3.39 -11.03 -17.22
N THR A 181 -4.22 -10.42 -16.34
CA THR A 181 -4.45 -10.97 -15.00
C THR A 181 -5.77 -11.69 -14.79
N ASP A 182 -6.80 -11.38 -15.54
CA ASP A 182 -8.08 -12.09 -15.47
C ASP A 182 -7.97 -13.52 -16.00
N ASP A 183 -8.82 -14.42 -15.53
CA ASP A 183 -8.88 -15.80 -16.04
C ASP A 183 -9.20 -15.84 -17.53
N ASP A 184 -10.01 -14.91 -18.03
CA ASP A 184 -10.39 -14.70 -19.43
C ASP A 184 -9.57 -13.61 -20.13
N ALA A 185 -8.39 -13.25 -19.58
CA ALA A 185 -7.51 -12.26 -20.18
C ALA A 185 -7.05 -12.67 -21.57
N ILE A 186 -6.82 -11.66 -22.43
CA ILE A 186 -6.36 -11.87 -23.81
C ILE A 186 -5.06 -12.67 -23.85
N GLY A 187 -4.13 -12.42 -22.92
CA GLY A 187 -2.89 -13.20 -22.81
C GLY A 187 -3.15 -14.69 -22.57
N ASN A 188 -4.10 -15.01 -21.67
CA ASN A 188 -4.46 -16.40 -21.38
C ASN A 188 -5.13 -17.10 -22.58
N LEU A 189 -5.88 -16.36 -23.41
CA LEU A 189 -6.43 -16.88 -24.65
C LEU A 189 -5.34 -17.40 -25.60
N TYR A 190 -4.23 -16.67 -25.72
CA TYR A 190 -3.07 -17.10 -26.49
C TYR A 190 -2.30 -18.22 -25.80
N TYR A 191 -2.01 -18.08 -24.52
CA TYR A 191 -1.25 -19.05 -23.72
C TYR A 191 -1.92 -20.45 -23.71
N ASN A 192 -3.24 -20.51 -23.48
CA ASN A 192 -4.00 -21.76 -23.43
C ASN A 192 -4.06 -22.48 -24.77
N ASN A 193 -3.74 -21.79 -25.88
CA ASN A 193 -3.64 -22.35 -27.23
C ASN A 193 -2.20 -22.58 -27.71
N GLY A 194 -1.22 -22.53 -26.75
CA GLY A 194 0.18 -22.91 -27.02
C GLY A 194 1.05 -21.78 -27.59
N TYR A 195 0.60 -20.52 -27.50
CA TYR A 195 1.37 -19.35 -27.93
C TYR A 195 1.97 -18.64 -26.71
N LEU A 196 3.29 -18.40 -26.75
CA LEU A 196 4.06 -17.73 -25.69
C LEU A 196 4.44 -16.32 -26.14
#